data_7d5b1620480fe5f44cae1642ce928f58
#
_entry.id   7d5b1620480fe5f44cae1642ce928f58
#
_cell.length_a   1.000
_cell.length_b   1.000
_cell.length_c   1.000
_cell.angle_alpha   90.00
_cell.angle_beta   90.00
_cell.angle_gamma   90.00
#
_symmetry.space_group_name_H-M   'P 1'
#
loop_
_entity.id
_entity.type
_entity.pdbx_description
1 polymer ?
#
loop_
_entity_poly.entity_id
_entity_poly.type
_entity_poly.pdbx_seq_one_letter_code
_entity_poly.pdbx_strand_id
1 'polypeptide(L)'
;MQCYGQGKTRGTAAVLGIEATVNQACAALTVHSGCSKFLFYQLQNSYHAIRRLSNTGNQENLNAEIIKNFKILWPDELEQQKIAAILSTQDKVIELKEKLLAQKQQQKKYLMQQLLTGKKRLLGFDRKWNYVKANEIFKSIVDKNHDSKLEVLSSTQDKGIVPRSQVDIDIKYNENSLSTYKKVCEGDFVISLRSFQGGIEYSNYAGIVSPAYTVLRAIVKIDAGYYKQFFKSSNYIKRLNVAVYGIRDGKQISYDDFGQIKIPVPPIEEQREVAKILSTADHEIDLLQKSIEAEKQKKKALMQLLLTEKVSVKCNG
;
A
#
# COMPACT_ATOMS: atom_id res chain seq x y z
N MET A 1 -29.46 -4.12 -0.95
CA MET A 1 -28.69 -4.09 -2.22
C MET A 1 -28.81 -2.72 -2.85
N GLN A 2 -27.72 -2.14 -3.33
CA GLN A 2 -27.71 -0.81 -3.95
C GLN A 2 -28.12 -0.88 -5.43
N CYS A 3 -29.19 -0.17 -5.78
CA CYS A 3 -29.80 -0.20 -7.11
C CYS A 3 -29.33 0.94 -8.02
N TYR A 4 -29.00 2.08 -7.43
CA TYR A 4 -28.58 3.30 -8.11
C TYR A 4 -27.13 3.64 -7.75
N GLY A 5 -26.45 4.36 -8.61
CA GLY A 5 -25.12 4.89 -8.37
C GLY A 5 -24.21 4.77 -9.59
N GLN A 6 -23.38 5.77 -9.77
CA GLN A 6 -22.30 5.73 -10.75
C GLN A 6 -21.10 4.95 -10.20
N GLY A 7 -20.39 4.25 -11.09
CA GLY A 7 -19.19 3.52 -10.71
C GLY A 7 -19.45 2.15 -10.06
N LYS A 8 -18.64 1.80 -9.06
CA LYS A 8 -18.56 0.43 -8.50
C LYS A 8 -19.67 0.09 -7.49
N THR A 9 -20.49 1.03 -7.05
CA THR A 9 -21.45 0.82 -5.95
C THR A 9 -22.74 0.12 -6.36
N ARG A 10 -23.22 0.33 -7.62
CA ARG A 10 -24.41 -0.32 -8.13
C ARG A 10 -24.25 -1.85 -8.16
N GLY A 11 -25.23 -2.56 -7.64
CA GLY A 11 -25.23 -4.02 -7.52
C GLY A 11 -24.50 -4.55 -6.28
N THR A 12 -23.92 -3.69 -5.44
CA THR A 12 -23.35 -4.13 -4.17
C THR A 12 -24.43 -4.56 -3.18
N ALA A 13 -24.17 -5.62 -2.44
CA ALA A 13 -25.04 -6.12 -1.37
C ALA A 13 -24.32 -6.00 -0.03
N ALA A 14 -25.10 -5.76 1.02
CA ALA A 14 -24.64 -5.80 2.40
C ALA A 14 -25.73 -6.41 3.28
N VAL A 15 -25.34 -7.03 4.38
CA VAL A 15 -26.28 -7.48 5.41
C VAL A 15 -26.53 -6.32 6.36
N LEU A 16 -27.82 -5.99 6.57
CA LEU A 16 -28.21 -4.97 7.52
C LEU A 16 -28.09 -5.53 8.95
N GLY A 17 -27.25 -4.93 9.77
CA GLY A 17 -26.97 -5.36 11.13
C GLY A 17 -27.75 -4.60 12.22
N ILE A 18 -28.54 -3.60 11.81
CA ILE A 18 -29.36 -2.77 12.71
C ILE A 18 -30.76 -2.58 12.11
N GLU A 19 -31.73 -2.23 12.92
CA GLU A 19 -33.03 -1.78 12.42
C GLU A 19 -32.87 -0.37 11.83
N ALA A 20 -33.20 -0.21 10.56
CA ALA A 20 -33.08 1.06 9.85
C ALA A 20 -33.98 1.11 8.60
N THR A 21 -34.24 2.30 8.14
CA THR A 21 -34.86 2.57 6.82
C THR A 21 -33.79 2.80 5.77
N VAL A 22 -34.10 2.44 4.53
CA VAL A 22 -33.24 2.71 3.37
C VAL A 22 -33.98 3.63 2.39
N ASN A 23 -33.21 4.43 1.65
CA ASN A 23 -33.77 5.29 0.61
C ASN A 23 -34.09 4.47 -0.66
N GLN A 24 -34.72 5.12 -1.63
CA GLN A 24 -35.11 4.50 -2.92
C GLN A 24 -33.92 4.00 -3.77
N ALA A 25 -32.70 4.38 -3.43
CA ALA A 25 -31.49 3.89 -4.10
C ALA A 25 -31.09 2.48 -3.66
N CYS A 26 -31.77 1.93 -2.66
CA CYS A 26 -31.49 0.61 -2.10
C CYS A 26 -32.74 -0.29 -2.17
N ALA A 27 -32.56 -1.55 -2.58
CA ALA A 27 -33.57 -2.59 -2.42
C ALA A 27 -33.31 -3.36 -1.14
N ALA A 28 -34.29 -3.42 -0.24
CA ALA A 28 -34.28 -4.32 0.89
C ALA A 28 -34.75 -5.73 0.41
N LEU A 29 -33.94 -6.73 0.65
CA LEU A 29 -34.24 -8.12 0.27
C LEU A 29 -34.40 -8.94 1.57
N THR A 30 -35.57 -9.52 1.74
CA THR A 30 -35.89 -10.38 2.88
C THR A 30 -36.00 -11.83 2.40
N VAL A 31 -35.34 -12.73 3.11
CA VAL A 31 -35.43 -14.17 2.86
C VAL A 31 -36.59 -14.73 3.69
N HIS A 32 -37.60 -15.30 3.03
CA HIS A 32 -38.75 -15.91 3.69
C HIS A 32 -38.42 -17.32 4.18
N SER A 33 -37.60 -18.08 3.45
CA SER A 33 -37.15 -19.42 3.79
C SER A 33 -35.70 -19.61 3.35
N GLY A 34 -34.81 -20.01 4.28
CA GLY A 34 -33.40 -20.22 4.03
C GLY A 34 -32.47 -19.22 4.73
N CYS A 35 -31.22 -19.22 4.34
CA CYS A 35 -30.15 -18.49 5.00
C CYS A 35 -29.88 -17.10 4.35
N SER A 36 -30.14 -16.01 5.05
CA SER A 36 -29.88 -14.63 4.56
C SER A 36 -28.41 -14.38 4.23
N LYS A 37 -27.47 -14.97 4.96
CA LYS A 37 -26.03 -14.87 4.67
C LYS A 37 -25.67 -15.60 3.39
N PHE A 38 -26.34 -16.71 3.07
CA PHE A 38 -26.15 -17.40 1.81
C PHE A 38 -26.60 -16.51 0.64
N LEU A 39 -27.78 -15.88 0.73
CA LEU A 39 -28.24 -14.92 -0.26
C LEU A 39 -27.22 -13.78 -0.46
N PHE A 40 -26.68 -13.26 0.63
CA PHE A 40 -25.64 -12.22 0.56
C PHE A 40 -24.44 -12.67 -0.26
N TYR A 41 -23.90 -13.87 -0.04
CA TYR A 41 -22.77 -14.41 -0.80
C TYR A 41 -23.15 -14.71 -2.26
N GLN A 42 -24.34 -15.18 -2.54
CA GLN A 42 -24.85 -15.35 -3.91
C GLN A 42 -24.87 -14.01 -4.66
N LEU A 43 -25.38 -12.96 -4.03
CA LEU A 43 -25.39 -11.63 -4.63
C LEU A 43 -23.97 -11.06 -4.85
N GLN A 44 -23.06 -11.28 -3.90
CA GLN A 44 -21.65 -10.90 -4.09
C GLN A 44 -21.00 -11.65 -5.26
N ASN A 45 -21.22 -12.96 -5.37
CA ASN A 45 -20.69 -13.78 -6.46
C ASN A 45 -21.26 -13.36 -7.81
N SER A 46 -22.53 -12.97 -7.83
CA SER A 46 -23.27 -12.56 -9.02
C SER A 46 -23.12 -11.06 -9.38
N TYR A 47 -22.30 -10.32 -8.64
CA TYR A 47 -22.17 -8.87 -8.79
C TYR A 47 -21.99 -8.40 -10.24
N HIS A 48 -21.09 -9.01 -10.99
CA HIS A 48 -20.84 -8.63 -12.39
C HIS A 48 -21.98 -9.02 -13.32
N ALA A 49 -22.65 -10.15 -13.06
CA ALA A 49 -23.81 -10.59 -13.85
C ALA A 49 -24.99 -9.66 -13.63
N ILE A 50 -25.30 -9.34 -12.37
CA ILE A 50 -26.38 -8.41 -12.00
C ILE A 50 -26.15 -7.03 -12.63
N ARG A 51 -24.92 -6.51 -12.59
CA ARG A 51 -24.62 -5.20 -13.21
C ARG A 51 -24.81 -5.16 -14.70
N ARG A 52 -24.57 -6.26 -15.42
CA ARG A 52 -24.81 -6.34 -16.87
C ARG A 52 -26.29 -6.29 -17.25
N LEU A 53 -27.19 -6.58 -16.32
CA LEU A 53 -28.64 -6.53 -16.52
C LEU A 53 -29.23 -5.13 -16.32
N SER A 54 -28.41 -4.15 -15.89
CA SER A 54 -28.91 -2.78 -15.76
C SER A 54 -29.32 -2.22 -17.13
N ASN A 55 -30.44 -1.50 -17.16
CA ASN A 55 -30.96 -0.89 -18.36
C ASN A 55 -29.93 0.08 -18.96
N THR A 56 -29.70 -0.04 -20.27
CA THR A 56 -28.86 0.85 -21.06
C THR A 56 -29.67 2.13 -21.39
N GLY A 57 -29.39 3.21 -20.68
CA GLY A 57 -29.95 4.53 -20.87
C GLY A 57 -29.05 5.58 -20.23
N ASN A 58 -29.46 6.85 -20.26
CA ASN A 58 -28.69 7.95 -19.63
C ASN A 58 -28.40 7.76 -18.13
N GLN A 59 -29.12 6.84 -17.47
CA GLN A 59 -28.83 6.37 -16.11
C GLN A 59 -28.97 4.85 -16.06
N GLU A 60 -27.86 4.14 -15.95
CA GLU A 60 -27.84 2.70 -15.74
C GLU A 60 -28.34 2.36 -14.32
N ASN A 61 -29.54 1.83 -14.20
CA ASN A 61 -30.17 1.49 -12.93
C ASN A 61 -30.59 0.02 -12.87
N LEU A 62 -30.52 -0.55 -11.66
CA LEU A 62 -31.17 -1.83 -11.33
C LEU A 62 -32.52 -1.52 -10.73
N ASN A 63 -33.59 -1.97 -11.36
CA ASN A 63 -34.94 -1.87 -10.79
C ASN A 63 -35.33 -3.15 -10.01
N ALA A 64 -36.41 -3.06 -9.26
CA ALA A 64 -36.89 -4.18 -8.44
C ALA A 64 -37.27 -5.42 -9.29
N GLU A 65 -37.75 -5.22 -10.52
CA GLU A 65 -38.12 -6.29 -11.43
C GLU A 65 -36.91 -7.08 -11.92
N ILE A 66 -35.83 -6.39 -12.31
CA ILE A 66 -34.54 -7.02 -12.68
C ILE A 66 -34.04 -7.88 -11.52
N ILE A 67 -34.09 -7.36 -10.29
CA ILE A 67 -33.59 -8.07 -9.10
C ILE A 67 -34.46 -9.29 -8.80
N LYS A 68 -35.81 -9.16 -8.87
CA LYS A 68 -36.76 -10.27 -8.64
C LYS A 68 -36.60 -11.39 -9.66
N ASN A 69 -36.31 -11.06 -10.92
CA ASN A 69 -36.16 -12.02 -12.00
C ASN A 69 -34.74 -12.60 -12.11
N PHE A 70 -33.79 -12.12 -11.32
CA PHE A 70 -32.44 -12.65 -11.33
C PHE A 70 -32.40 -14.04 -10.69
N LYS A 71 -32.05 -15.04 -11.49
CA LYS A 71 -31.98 -16.43 -11.04
C LYS A 71 -30.69 -16.68 -10.26
N ILE A 72 -30.82 -17.31 -9.08
CA ILE A 72 -29.72 -17.78 -8.26
C ILE A 72 -29.90 -19.26 -7.95
N LEU A 73 -28.81 -19.96 -7.69
CA LEU A 73 -28.85 -21.31 -7.15
C LEU A 73 -29.32 -21.25 -5.70
N TRP A 74 -30.26 -22.17 -5.33
CA TRP A 74 -30.86 -22.18 -4.00
C TRP A 74 -30.95 -23.62 -3.49
N PRO A 75 -29.83 -24.19 -2.95
CA PRO A 75 -29.82 -25.53 -2.39
C PRO A 75 -30.71 -25.63 -1.14
N ASP A 76 -30.77 -26.82 -0.51
CA ASP A 76 -31.46 -26.95 0.74
C ASP A 76 -30.90 -26.07 1.86
N GLU A 77 -31.70 -25.79 2.87
CA GLU A 77 -31.35 -24.81 3.91
C GLU A 77 -30.10 -25.24 4.72
N LEU A 78 -29.90 -26.54 4.94
CA LEU A 78 -28.74 -27.02 5.67
C LEU A 78 -27.45 -26.78 4.88
N GLU A 79 -27.47 -27.02 3.59
CA GLU A 79 -26.34 -26.72 2.71
C GLU A 79 -26.07 -25.21 2.63
N GLN A 80 -27.13 -24.38 2.52
CA GLN A 80 -27.02 -22.93 2.59
C GLN A 80 -26.31 -22.45 3.87
N GLN A 81 -26.73 -22.97 5.03
CA GLN A 81 -26.13 -22.62 6.31
C GLN A 81 -24.67 -23.02 6.40
N LYS A 82 -24.27 -24.20 5.91
CA LYS A 82 -22.89 -24.66 5.89
C LYS A 82 -22.03 -23.83 4.97
N ILE A 83 -22.48 -23.53 3.75
CA ILE A 83 -21.76 -22.66 2.81
C ILE A 83 -21.58 -21.26 3.41
N ALA A 84 -22.63 -20.69 3.99
CA ALA A 84 -22.57 -19.38 4.64
C ALA A 84 -21.61 -19.38 5.84
N ALA A 85 -21.54 -20.45 6.61
CA ALA A 85 -20.60 -20.60 7.72
C ALA A 85 -19.14 -20.64 7.24
N ILE A 86 -18.84 -21.42 6.19
CA ILE A 86 -17.49 -21.50 5.59
C ILE A 86 -17.05 -20.12 5.10
N LEU A 87 -17.89 -19.43 4.33
CA LEU A 87 -17.56 -18.12 3.76
C LEU A 87 -17.46 -17.03 4.83
N SER A 88 -18.34 -17.08 5.86
CA SER A 88 -18.25 -16.14 7.00
C SER A 88 -16.99 -16.35 7.83
N THR A 89 -16.55 -17.60 7.99
CA THR A 89 -15.28 -17.90 8.67
C THR A 89 -14.10 -17.32 7.88
N GLN A 90 -14.13 -17.47 6.55
CA GLN A 90 -13.10 -16.90 5.68
C GLN A 90 -13.09 -15.36 5.75
N ASP A 91 -14.25 -14.69 5.79
CA ASP A 91 -14.35 -13.24 5.99
C ASP A 91 -13.77 -12.82 7.34
N LYS A 92 -14.04 -13.59 8.39
CA LYS A 92 -13.49 -13.31 9.73
C LYS A 92 -11.97 -13.42 9.76
N VAL A 93 -11.40 -14.40 9.06
CA VAL A 93 -9.93 -14.53 8.92
C VAL A 93 -9.34 -13.30 8.25
N ILE A 94 -9.94 -12.85 7.14
CA ILE A 94 -9.48 -11.64 6.42
C ILE A 94 -9.58 -10.41 7.33
N GLU A 95 -10.72 -10.19 7.98
CA GLU A 95 -10.94 -9.06 8.90
C GLU A 95 -9.90 -9.03 10.04
N LEU A 96 -9.64 -10.18 10.67
CA LEU A 96 -8.66 -10.26 11.76
C LEU A 96 -7.24 -9.98 11.29
N LYS A 97 -6.86 -10.47 10.11
CA LYS A 97 -5.55 -10.17 9.52
C LYS A 97 -5.43 -8.69 9.14
N GLU A 98 -6.48 -8.06 8.62
CA GLU A 98 -6.49 -6.61 8.30
C GLU A 98 -6.37 -5.76 9.59
N LYS A 99 -7.05 -6.14 10.67
CA LYS A 99 -6.87 -5.50 11.98
C LYS A 99 -5.45 -5.65 12.51
N LEU A 100 -4.87 -6.85 12.39
CA LEU A 100 -3.49 -7.10 12.81
C LEU A 100 -2.51 -6.26 11.98
N LEU A 101 -2.73 -6.15 10.66
CA LEU A 101 -1.92 -5.30 9.78
C LEU A 101 -1.93 -3.84 10.25
N ALA A 102 -3.10 -3.29 10.54
CA ALA A 102 -3.24 -1.93 11.05
C ALA A 102 -2.48 -1.73 12.39
N GLN A 103 -2.57 -2.70 13.30
CA GLN A 103 -1.83 -2.68 14.57
C GLN A 103 -0.31 -2.71 14.36
N LYS A 104 0.19 -3.57 13.46
CA LYS A 104 1.62 -3.67 13.13
C LYS A 104 2.15 -2.39 12.49
N GLN A 105 1.39 -1.78 11.60
CA GLN A 105 1.73 -0.48 10.99
C GLN A 105 1.79 0.64 12.05
N GLN A 106 0.85 0.67 12.98
CA GLN A 106 0.86 1.62 14.09
C GLN A 106 2.05 1.38 15.03
N GLN A 107 2.35 0.12 15.35
CA GLN A 107 3.52 -0.26 16.15
C GLN A 107 4.82 0.19 15.48
N LYS A 108 5.01 -0.06 14.18
CA LYS A 108 6.18 0.41 13.44
C LYS A 108 6.29 1.94 13.49
N LYS A 109 5.20 2.66 13.26
CA LYS A 109 5.18 4.13 13.35
C LYS A 109 5.63 4.62 14.72
N TYR A 110 5.17 4.00 15.79
CA TYR A 110 5.61 4.29 17.16
C TYR A 110 7.10 4.02 17.34
N LEU A 111 7.60 2.84 16.91
CA LEU A 111 9.03 2.50 16.98
C LEU A 111 9.88 3.52 16.24
N MET A 112 9.49 3.91 15.02
CA MET A 112 10.20 4.95 14.27
C MET A 112 10.28 6.28 15.05
N GLN A 113 9.17 6.70 15.67
CA GLN A 113 9.13 7.93 16.47
C GLN A 113 10.04 7.86 17.70
N GLN A 114 10.18 6.71 18.33
CA GLN A 114 11.00 6.53 19.52
C GLN A 114 12.49 6.34 19.17
N LEU A 115 12.79 5.42 18.27
CA LEU A 115 14.15 4.98 17.99
C LEU A 115 14.90 5.96 17.07
N LEU A 116 14.27 6.49 16.03
CA LEU A 116 14.95 7.40 15.08
C LEU A 116 15.13 8.83 15.62
N THR A 117 14.50 9.15 16.73
CA THR A 117 14.68 10.46 17.40
C THR A 117 15.54 10.38 18.65
N GLY A 118 15.95 9.17 19.06
CA GLY A 118 16.69 8.93 20.29
C GLY A 118 15.86 9.14 21.57
N LYS A 119 14.51 9.32 21.46
CA LYS A 119 13.63 9.43 22.65
C LYS A 119 13.66 8.17 23.49
N LYS A 120 13.73 7.03 22.85
CA LYS A 120 13.99 5.74 23.49
C LYS A 120 15.25 5.16 22.90
N ARG A 121 16.23 4.87 23.76
CA ARG A 121 17.49 4.25 23.37
C ARG A 121 17.41 2.74 23.57
N LEU A 122 18.16 2.01 22.76
CA LEU A 122 18.33 0.58 22.95
C LEU A 122 19.22 0.31 24.16
N LEU A 123 19.02 -0.84 24.79
CA LEU A 123 19.82 -1.25 25.95
C LEU A 123 21.30 -1.34 25.55
N GLY A 124 22.18 -0.78 26.38
CA GLY A 124 23.62 -0.74 26.10
C GLY A 124 24.12 0.43 25.27
N PHE A 125 23.19 1.33 24.85
CA PHE A 125 23.56 2.55 24.12
C PHE A 125 23.15 3.81 24.90
N ASP A 126 24.08 4.39 25.63
CA ASP A 126 23.88 5.56 26.51
C ASP A 126 24.57 6.83 25.98
N ARG A 127 25.53 6.70 25.04
CA ARG A 127 26.25 7.85 24.48
C ARG A 127 25.29 8.80 23.78
N LYS A 128 25.40 10.13 24.06
CA LYS A 128 24.65 11.16 23.35
C LYS A 128 24.88 11.06 21.85
N TRP A 129 23.80 11.20 21.09
CA TRP A 129 23.90 11.31 19.63
C TRP A 129 24.47 12.66 19.22
N ASN A 130 25.35 12.64 18.25
CA ASN A 130 25.76 13.84 17.55
C ASN A 130 24.72 14.23 16.52
N TYR A 131 24.54 15.52 16.31
CA TYR A 131 23.70 16.09 15.27
C TYR A 131 24.57 16.95 14.37
N VAL A 132 24.69 16.58 13.12
CA VAL A 132 25.52 17.26 12.13
C VAL A 132 24.67 17.68 10.95
N LYS A 133 25.14 18.60 10.11
CA LYS A 133 24.48 18.95 8.87
C LYS A 133 24.51 17.77 7.91
N ALA A 134 23.44 17.59 7.13
CA ALA A 134 23.32 16.45 6.22
C ALA A 134 24.42 16.43 5.15
N ASN A 135 24.93 17.59 4.73
CA ASN A 135 26.05 17.68 3.79
C ASN A 135 27.42 17.24 4.37
N GLU A 136 27.52 17.06 5.68
CA GLU A 136 28.71 16.46 6.33
C GLU A 136 28.69 14.92 6.21
N ILE A 137 27.53 14.35 5.95
CA ILE A 137 27.34 12.88 5.82
C ILE A 137 27.15 12.46 4.37
N PHE A 138 26.41 13.27 3.58
CA PHE A 138 26.03 12.95 2.22
C PHE A 138 26.51 14.03 1.23
N LYS A 139 27.04 13.58 0.10
CA LYS A 139 27.38 14.44 -1.04
C LYS A 139 26.42 14.24 -2.19
N SER A 140 26.11 15.32 -2.92
CA SER A 140 25.44 15.23 -4.22
C SER A 140 26.40 14.67 -5.27
N ILE A 141 25.96 13.63 -5.98
CA ILE A 141 26.72 12.99 -7.06
C ILE A 141 26.07 13.33 -8.39
N VAL A 142 26.88 13.85 -9.31
CA VAL A 142 26.47 14.12 -10.70
C VAL A 142 27.41 13.32 -11.62
N ASP A 143 27.14 12.04 -11.75
CA ASP A 143 27.85 11.15 -12.66
C ASP A 143 26.96 10.85 -13.87
N LYS A 144 27.37 11.31 -15.05
CA LYS A 144 26.70 11.08 -16.34
C LYS A 144 27.55 10.20 -17.26
N ASN A 145 28.64 9.64 -16.73
CA ASN A 145 29.54 8.80 -17.52
C ASN A 145 28.99 7.35 -17.60
N HIS A 146 28.10 7.13 -18.57
CA HIS A 146 27.52 5.82 -18.86
C HIS A 146 27.14 5.72 -20.34
N ASP A 147 27.01 4.49 -20.83
CA ASP A 147 26.71 4.17 -22.23
C ASP A 147 25.20 4.17 -22.57
N SER A 148 24.35 4.69 -21.70
CA SER A 148 22.89 4.71 -21.83
C SER A 148 22.21 3.33 -21.86
N LYS A 149 22.96 2.23 -21.67
CA LYS A 149 22.42 0.85 -21.59
C LYS A 149 22.05 0.43 -20.17
N LEU A 150 22.37 1.28 -19.18
CA LEU A 150 22.02 1.00 -17.79
C LEU A 150 20.51 1.05 -17.59
N GLU A 151 20.02 0.24 -16.66
CA GLU A 151 18.61 0.19 -16.27
C GLU A 151 18.10 1.57 -15.84
N VAL A 152 17.01 2.01 -16.45
CA VAL A 152 16.35 3.26 -16.06
C VAL A 152 15.53 3.02 -14.81
N LEU A 153 15.84 3.77 -13.76
CA LEU A 153 15.19 3.66 -12.46
C LEU A 153 14.17 4.80 -12.25
N SER A 154 13.11 4.49 -11.56
CA SER A 154 12.07 5.43 -11.14
C SER A 154 12.00 5.53 -9.63
N SER A 155 11.69 6.72 -9.15
CA SER A 155 11.43 6.97 -7.73
C SER A 155 9.96 6.68 -7.41
N THR A 156 9.72 5.76 -6.48
CA THR A 156 8.40 5.45 -5.93
C THR A 156 8.39 5.73 -4.43
N GLN A 157 7.23 6.11 -3.88
CA GLN A 157 7.12 6.43 -2.45
C GLN A 157 7.09 5.19 -1.54
N ASP A 158 6.69 4.06 -2.10
CA ASP A 158 6.50 2.79 -1.39
C ASP A 158 7.68 1.82 -1.55
N LYS A 159 8.26 1.73 -2.77
CA LYS A 159 9.32 0.77 -3.08
C LYS A 159 10.72 1.40 -3.15
N GLY A 160 10.82 2.72 -3.02
CA GLY A 160 12.09 3.45 -3.18
C GLY A 160 12.47 3.62 -4.66
N ILE A 161 13.76 3.53 -4.96
CA ILE A 161 14.27 3.58 -6.32
C ILE A 161 14.24 2.16 -6.90
N VAL A 162 13.45 1.97 -7.96
CA VAL A 162 13.22 0.65 -8.58
C VAL A 162 13.32 0.74 -10.10
N PRO A 163 13.62 -0.38 -10.79
CA PRO A 163 13.53 -0.46 -12.24
C PRO A 163 12.18 0.04 -12.75
N ARG A 164 12.22 0.81 -13.82
CA ARG A 164 11.00 1.37 -14.41
C ARG A 164 10.02 0.30 -14.87
N SER A 165 10.52 -0.85 -15.30
CA SER A 165 9.73 -2.04 -15.66
C SER A 165 8.85 -2.58 -14.52
N GLN A 166 9.16 -2.22 -13.25
CA GLN A 166 8.39 -2.62 -12.06
C GLN A 166 7.35 -1.59 -11.62
N VAL A 167 7.16 -0.53 -12.39
CA VAL A 167 6.21 0.57 -12.09
C VAL A 167 5.10 0.56 -13.14
N ASP A 168 3.84 0.40 -12.71
CA ASP A 168 2.64 0.35 -13.57
C ASP A 168 2.29 1.70 -14.24
N ILE A 169 3.26 2.58 -14.43
CA ILE A 169 3.06 3.89 -15.05
C ILE A 169 3.88 3.92 -16.34
N ASP A 170 3.18 4.00 -17.46
CA ASP A 170 3.81 4.23 -18.77
C ASP A 170 4.32 5.67 -18.88
N ILE A 171 5.46 5.93 -18.24
CA ILE A 171 6.16 7.22 -18.36
C ILE A 171 7.02 7.14 -19.63
N LYS A 172 6.51 7.70 -20.71
CA LYS A 172 7.30 7.85 -21.95
C LYS A 172 8.53 8.71 -21.66
N TYR A 173 9.69 8.24 -22.03
CA TYR A 173 10.94 9.01 -22.04
C TYR A 173 11.52 9.00 -23.45
N ASN A 174 12.20 10.06 -23.78
CA ASN A 174 12.92 10.15 -25.05
C ASN A 174 14.26 9.43 -24.87
N GLU A 175 14.49 8.35 -25.60
CA GLU A 175 15.74 7.58 -25.56
C GLU A 175 16.96 8.46 -25.82
N ASN A 176 16.83 9.49 -26.68
CA ASN A 176 17.89 10.46 -26.95
C ASN A 176 18.30 11.30 -25.73
N SER A 177 17.45 11.34 -24.68
CA SER A 177 17.75 12.07 -23.46
C SER A 177 18.49 11.25 -22.39
N LEU A 178 18.64 9.94 -22.58
CA LEU A 178 19.26 9.07 -21.58
C LEU A 178 20.71 9.44 -21.25
N SER A 179 21.45 9.99 -22.22
CA SER A 179 22.82 10.51 -22.00
C SER A 179 22.91 11.61 -20.93
N THR A 180 21.78 12.29 -20.64
CA THR A 180 21.72 13.33 -19.61
C THR A 180 21.42 12.79 -18.22
N TYR A 181 21.00 11.51 -18.12
CA TYR A 181 20.62 10.88 -16.86
C TYR A 181 21.83 10.74 -15.93
N LYS A 182 21.55 10.64 -14.63
CA LYS A 182 22.57 10.52 -13.60
C LYS A 182 22.67 9.08 -13.14
N LYS A 183 23.89 8.59 -13.02
CA LYS A 183 24.18 7.27 -12.49
C LYS A 183 23.86 7.22 -11.00
N VAL A 184 23.25 6.14 -10.59
CA VAL A 184 22.91 5.80 -9.21
C VAL A 184 23.50 4.43 -8.92
N CYS A 185 24.10 4.26 -7.76
CA CYS A 185 24.59 2.99 -7.26
C CYS A 185 23.65 2.43 -6.20
N GLU A 186 23.74 1.13 -5.98
CA GLU A 186 23.13 0.52 -4.78
C GLU A 186 23.70 1.19 -3.53
N GLY A 187 22.86 1.54 -2.58
CA GLY A 187 23.26 2.26 -1.38
C GLY A 187 23.13 3.78 -1.44
N ASP A 188 22.95 4.35 -2.63
CA ASP A 188 22.70 5.77 -2.79
C ASP A 188 21.29 6.15 -2.36
N PHE A 189 21.10 7.41 -2.01
CA PHE A 189 19.80 8.01 -1.75
C PHE A 189 19.43 9.01 -2.84
N VAL A 190 18.15 9.21 -3.08
CA VAL A 190 17.69 10.07 -4.16
C VAL A 190 16.62 11.04 -3.67
N ILE A 191 16.86 12.34 -3.85
CA ILE A 191 15.84 13.36 -3.72
C ILE A 191 15.11 13.44 -5.06
N SER A 192 13.85 13.07 -5.06
CA SER A 192 12.94 13.15 -6.21
C SER A 192 12.06 14.38 -6.14
N LEU A 193 11.30 14.65 -7.18
CA LEU A 193 10.34 15.75 -7.23
C LEU A 193 9.22 15.64 -6.18
N ARG A 194 9.03 14.47 -5.57
CA ARG A 194 8.01 14.21 -4.54
C ARG A 194 8.59 13.97 -3.15
N SER A 195 9.88 14.17 -2.95
CA SER A 195 10.53 13.93 -1.66
C SER A 195 9.98 14.79 -0.53
N PHE A 196 9.39 15.94 -0.84
CA PHE A 196 8.68 16.76 0.14
C PHE A 196 7.43 16.09 0.75
N GLN A 197 6.85 15.09 0.07
CA GLN A 197 5.71 14.31 0.54
C GLN A 197 6.12 12.97 1.16
N GLY A 198 7.01 12.25 0.50
CA GLY A 198 7.36 10.87 0.83
C GLY A 198 8.74 10.68 1.47
N GLY A 199 9.54 11.74 1.63
CA GLY A 199 10.91 11.65 2.10
C GLY A 199 11.90 11.33 0.97
N ILE A 200 13.13 11.00 1.35
CA ILE A 200 14.22 10.67 0.42
C ILE A 200 14.22 9.16 0.17
N GLU A 201 14.38 8.77 -1.08
CA GLU A 201 14.32 7.38 -1.50
C GLU A 201 15.70 6.72 -1.45
N TYR A 202 15.73 5.45 -1.05
CA TYR A 202 16.92 4.60 -1.06
C TYR A 202 16.95 3.76 -2.34
N SER A 203 18.12 3.58 -2.92
CA SER A 203 18.29 2.72 -4.09
C SER A 203 18.86 1.35 -3.70
N ASN A 204 18.08 0.29 -4.00
CA ASN A 204 18.54 -1.09 -3.96
C ASN A 204 19.16 -1.53 -5.29
N TYR A 205 19.22 -0.65 -6.29
CA TYR A 205 19.64 -0.98 -7.65
C TYR A 205 20.69 0.01 -8.14
N ALA A 206 21.61 -0.49 -8.96
CA ALA A 206 22.47 0.35 -9.79
C ALA A 206 21.77 0.61 -11.12
N GLY A 207 21.87 1.85 -11.62
CA GLY A 207 21.23 2.25 -12.88
C GLY A 207 21.32 3.76 -13.10
N ILE A 208 20.37 4.30 -13.85
CA ILE A 208 20.29 5.72 -14.16
C ILE A 208 18.94 6.31 -13.78
N VAL A 209 18.95 7.54 -13.27
CA VAL A 209 17.76 8.30 -12.87
C VAL A 209 17.66 9.62 -13.60
N SER A 210 16.46 10.19 -13.63
CA SER A 210 16.18 11.50 -14.25
C SER A 210 17.18 12.56 -13.82
N PRO A 211 17.63 13.44 -14.74
CA PRO A 211 18.51 14.57 -14.41
C PRO A 211 17.89 15.55 -13.40
N ALA A 212 16.55 15.56 -13.27
CA ALA A 212 15.84 16.36 -12.28
C ALA A 212 16.01 15.85 -10.84
N TYR A 213 16.50 14.62 -10.63
CA TYR A 213 16.71 14.08 -9.29
C TYR A 213 18.11 14.42 -8.77
N THR A 214 18.25 14.50 -7.45
CA THR A 214 19.55 14.66 -6.79
C THR A 214 19.96 13.33 -6.17
N VAL A 215 21.08 12.78 -6.63
CA VAL A 215 21.67 11.56 -6.09
C VAL A 215 22.56 11.94 -4.91
N LEU A 216 22.37 11.29 -3.78
CA LEU A 216 23.12 11.50 -2.54
C LEU A 216 23.90 10.24 -2.21
N ARG A 217 25.20 10.38 -2.01
CA ARG A 217 26.08 9.31 -1.56
C ARG A 217 26.70 9.64 -0.23
N ALA A 218 26.72 8.66 0.69
CA ALA A 218 27.39 8.83 1.96
C ALA A 218 28.91 8.95 1.77
N ILE A 219 29.51 9.93 2.46
CA ILE A 219 30.96 10.18 2.45
C ILE A 219 31.64 9.76 3.74
N VAL A 220 30.84 9.26 4.70
CA VAL A 220 31.31 8.69 5.96
C VAL A 220 30.68 7.32 6.16
N LYS A 221 31.22 6.52 7.06
CA LYS A 221 30.67 5.21 7.37
C LYS A 221 29.34 5.34 8.10
N ILE A 222 28.27 4.83 7.47
CA ILE A 222 26.90 4.82 8.01
C ILE A 222 26.30 3.41 7.86
N ASP A 223 25.17 3.17 8.54
CA ASP A 223 24.25 2.11 8.18
C ASP A 223 23.17 2.68 7.26
N ALA A 224 23.14 2.25 6.01
CA ALA A 224 22.19 2.74 5.03
C ALA A 224 20.73 2.37 5.39
N GLY A 225 20.51 1.22 6.05
CA GLY A 225 19.20 0.81 6.53
C GLY A 225 18.63 1.76 7.58
N TYR A 226 19.48 2.30 8.47
CA TYR A 226 19.07 3.33 9.43
C TYR A 226 18.58 4.59 8.72
N TYR A 227 19.37 5.13 7.79
CA TYR A 227 19.01 6.37 7.08
C TYR A 227 17.85 6.15 6.11
N LYS A 228 17.68 4.95 5.53
CA LYS A 228 16.48 4.56 4.79
C LYS A 228 15.22 4.76 5.64
N GLN A 229 15.22 4.30 6.88
CA GLN A 229 14.10 4.49 7.80
C GLN A 229 13.99 5.93 8.29
N PHE A 230 15.12 6.57 8.61
CA PHE A 230 15.15 7.95 9.09
C PHE A 230 14.56 8.93 8.09
N PHE A 231 14.94 8.86 6.83
CA PHE A 231 14.47 9.75 5.79
C PHE A 231 12.98 9.56 5.43
N LYS A 232 12.39 8.42 5.81
CA LYS A 232 10.95 8.13 5.70
C LYS A 232 10.16 8.50 6.96
N SER A 233 10.82 8.91 8.02
CA SER A 233 10.12 9.27 9.26
C SER A 233 9.32 10.56 9.10
N SER A 234 8.13 10.60 9.69
CA SER A 234 7.26 11.78 9.64
C SER A 234 7.91 13.03 10.25
N ASN A 235 8.80 12.85 11.24
CA ASN A 235 9.55 13.94 11.85
C ASN A 235 10.55 14.54 10.86
N TYR A 236 11.28 13.70 10.11
CA TYR A 236 12.21 14.18 9.09
C TYR A 236 11.49 14.85 7.92
N ILE A 237 10.42 14.23 7.41
CA ILE A 237 9.62 14.81 6.32
C ILE A 237 9.07 16.20 6.70
N LYS A 238 8.62 16.39 7.94
CA LYS A 238 8.19 17.72 8.43
C LYS A 238 9.35 18.73 8.40
N ARG A 239 10.55 18.34 8.83
CA ARG A 239 11.74 19.21 8.78
C ARG A 239 12.14 19.55 7.34
N LEU A 240 12.07 18.56 6.45
CA LEU A 240 12.34 18.74 5.04
C LEU A 240 11.37 19.75 4.41
N ASN A 241 10.08 19.65 4.76
CA ASN A 241 9.06 20.59 4.30
C ASN A 241 9.28 22.03 4.79
N VAL A 242 9.70 22.19 6.05
CA VAL A 242 10.01 23.51 6.62
C VAL A 242 11.21 24.15 5.95
N ALA A 243 12.25 23.36 5.63
CA ALA A 243 13.44 23.86 4.94
C ALA A 243 13.14 24.40 3.53
N VAL A 244 12.06 23.94 2.90
CA VAL A 244 11.62 24.34 1.54
C VAL A 244 10.58 25.48 1.58
N TYR A 245 10.15 25.92 2.77
CA TYR A 245 9.14 26.98 2.93
C TYR A 245 9.74 28.35 2.56
N GLY A 246 9.42 28.84 1.36
CA GLY A 246 9.89 30.14 0.84
C GLY A 246 10.12 30.15 -0.67
N ILE A 247 10.13 29.00 -1.33
CA ILE A 247 10.31 28.92 -2.79
C ILE A 247 8.92 28.95 -3.44
N ARG A 248 8.62 30.07 -4.10
CA ARG A 248 7.48 30.20 -5.02
C ARG A 248 7.68 29.21 -6.17
N ASP A 249 6.63 28.50 -6.55
CA ASP A 249 6.54 27.63 -7.73
C ASP A 249 7.47 26.40 -7.78
N GLY A 250 6.90 25.25 -7.43
CA GLY A 250 7.50 23.93 -7.57
C GLY A 250 8.39 23.56 -6.38
N LYS A 251 7.82 22.87 -5.40
CA LYS A 251 8.47 22.41 -4.15
C LYS A 251 9.57 21.36 -4.39
N GLN A 252 10.58 21.68 -5.19
CA GLN A 252 11.76 20.85 -5.39
C GLN A 252 12.76 21.11 -4.27
N ILE A 253 13.18 20.07 -3.58
CA ILE A 253 14.21 20.16 -2.54
C ILE A 253 15.56 20.23 -3.22
N SER A 254 16.30 21.32 -3.00
CA SER A 254 17.68 21.43 -3.46
C SER A 254 18.64 20.63 -2.56
N TYR A 255 19.83 20.35 -3.08
CA TYR A 255 20.89 19.76 -2.25
C TYR A 255 21.31 20.71 -1.11
N ASP A 256 21.31 22.00 -1.33
CA ASP A 256 21.69 23.00 -0.34
C ASP A 256 20.68 23.04 0.81
N ASP A 257 19.36 23.01 0.50
CA ASP A 257 18.30 22.94 1.53
C ASP A 257 18.43 21.65 2.34
N PHE A 258 18.59 20.52 1.67
CA PHE A 258 18.84 19.22 2.34
C PHE A 258 20.08 19.29 3.21
N GLY A 259 21.19 19.85 2.68
CA GLY A 259 22.48 19.91 3.33
C GLY A 259 22.49 20.67 4.63
N GLN A 260 21.62 21.67 4.82
CA GLN A 260 21.54 22.46 6.06
C GLN A 260 20.73 21.78 7.16
N ILE A 261 19.95 20.73 6.84
CA ILE A 261 19.15 20.00 7.84
C ILE A 261 20.09 19.24 8.78
N LYS A 262 19.97 19.49 10.08
CA LYS A 262 20.69 18.69 11.08
C LYS A 262 20.06 17.31 11.21
N ILE A 263 20.87 16.27 11.05
CA ILE A 263 20.46 14.87 11.16
C ILE A 263 21.23 14.18 12.30
N PRO A 264 20.62 13.18 12.96
CA PRO A 264 21.28 12.43 14.03
C PRO A 264 22.34 11.48 13.46
N VAL A 265 23.41 11.31 14.19
CA VAL A 265 24.49 10.36 13.90
C VAL A 265 24.72 9.48 15.15
N PRO A 266 23.87 8.46 15.34
CA PRO A 266 24.10 7.47 16.39
C PRO A 266 25.41 6.70 16.15
N PRO A 267 25.97 6.04 17.18
CA PRO A 267 27.02 5.03 16.98
C PRO A 267 26.62 4.01 15.92
N ILE A 268 27.58 3.55 15.12
CA ILE A 268 27.29 2.68 13.96
C ILE A 268 26.61 1.36 14.38
N GLU A 269 26.95 0.84 15.54
CA GLU A 269 26.35 -0.37 16.12
C GLU A 269 24.86 -0.12 16.45
N GLU A 270 24.53 1.05 17.01
CA GLU A 270 23.16 1.42 17.31
C GLU A 270 22.36 1.67 16.03
N GLN A 271 22.96 2.29 14.99
CA GLN A 271 22.31 2.43 13.69
C GLN A 271 21.89 1.06 13.15
N ARG A 272 22.77 0.06 13.20
CA ARG A 272 22.49 -1.31 12.75
C ARG A 272 21.36 -1.98 13.52
N GLU A 273 21.37 -1.88 14.85
CA GLU A 273 20.31 -2.50 15.67
C GLU A 273 18.96 -1.82 15.45
N VAL A 274 18.92 -0.49 15.36
CA VAL A 274 17.69 0.25 15.02
C VAL A 274 17.20 -0.13 13.62
N ALA A 275 18.08 -0.18 12.63
CA ALA A 275 17.75 -0.60 11.27
C ALA A 275 17.17 -2.01 11.24
N LYS A 276 17.77 -2.95 11.96
CA LYS A 276 17.32 -4.34 12.07
C LYS A 276 15.91 -4.43 12.66
N ILE A 277 15.64 -3.73 13.77
CA ILE A 277 14.30 -3.70 14.39
C ILE A 277 13.24 -3.19 13.40
N LEU A 278 13.53 -2.08 12.73
CA LEU A 278 12.58 -1.46 11.82
C LEU A 278 12.38 -2.26 10.53
N SER A 279 13.45 -2.87 9.99
CA SER A 279 13.36 -3.74 8.81
C SER A 279 12.64 -5.06 9.12
N THR A 280 12.78 -5.60 10.33
CA THR A 280 11.98 -6.75 10.77
C THR A 280 10.47 -6.39 10.80
N ALA A 281 10.13 -5.22 11.33
CA ALA A 281 8.74 -4.76 11.33
C ALA A 281 8.20 -4.56 9.90
N ASP A 282 9.02 -4.07 8.96
CA ASP A 282 8.65 -3.97 7.54
C ASP A 282 8.38 -5.34 6.92
N HIS A 283 9.25 -6.29 7.21
CA HIS A 283 9.11 -7.65 6.71
C HIS A 283 7.83 -8.33 7.23
N GLU A 284 7.52 -8.18 8.53
CA GLU A 284 6.26 -8.68 9.10
C GLU A 284 5.03 -8.07 8.42
N ILE A 285 5.05 -6.76 8.15
CA ILE A 285 3.98 -6.04 7.47
C ILE A 285 3.81 -6.57 6.03
N ASP A 286 4.89 -6.73 5.28
CA ASP A 286 4.87 -7.26 3.90
C ASP A 286 4.31 -8.69 3.85
N LEU A 287 4.78 -9.58 4.74
CA LEU A 287 4.27 -10.95 4.84
C LEU A 287 2.77 -10.97 5.16
N LEU A 288 2.32 -10.09 6.05
CA LEU A 288 0.91 -10.02 6.44
C LEU A 288 0.04 -9.49 5.28
N GLN A 289 0.51 -8.51 4.52
CA GLN A 289 -0.16 -8.01 3.31
C GLN A 289 -0.31 -9.12 2.25
N LYS A 290 0.75 -9.86 1.97
CA LYS A 290 0.73 -11.00 1.06
C LYS A 290 -0.23 -12.10 1.54
N SER A 291 -0.25 -12.35 2.85
CA SER A 291 -1.16 -13.32 3.46
C SER A 291 -2.63 -12.90 3.31
N ILE A 292 -2.95 -11.61 3.51
CA ILE A 292 -4.30 -11.07 3.31
C ILE A 292 -4.75 -11.25 1.85
N GLU A 293 -3.88 -10.95 0.90
CA GLU A 293 -4.21 -11.13 -0.51
C GLU A 293 -4.45 -12.60 -0.85
N ALA A 294 -3.65 -13.52 -0.34
CA ALA A 294 -3.84 -14.95 -0.50
C ALA A 294 -5.20 -15.42 0.07
N GLU A 295 -5.60 -14.91 1.25
CA GLU A 295 -6.93 -15.23 1.83
C GLU A 295 -8.08 -14.66 1.00
N LYS A 296 -7.93 -13.48 0.40
CA LYS A 296 -8.93 -12.89 -0.51
C LYS A 296 -9.09 -13.76 -1.77
N GLN A 297 -7.99 -14.22 -2.35
CA GLN A 297 -8.03 -15.13 -3.51
C GLN A 297 -8.65 -16.48 -3.14
N LYS A 298 -8.31 -17.02 -1.96
CA LYS A 298 -8.95 -18.24 -1.43
C LYS A 298 -10.46 -18.08 -1.25
N LYS A 299 -10.91 -16.94 -0.68
CA LYS A 299 -12.35 -16.64 -0.57
C LYS A 299 -13.00 -16.63 -1.95
N LYS A 300 -12.40 -15.96 -2.92
CA LYS A 300 -12.93 -15.91 -4.30
C LYS A 300 -13.07 -17.29 -4.91
N ALA A 301 -12.07 -18.16 -4.74
CA ALA A 301 -12.12 -19.55 -5.20
C ALA A 301 -13.21 -20.37 -4.50
N LEU A 302 -13.33 -20.24 -3.17
CA LEU A 302 -14.40 -20.89 -2.40
C LEU A 302 -15.80 -20.45 -2.86
N MET A 303 -16.00 -19.16 -3.09
CA MET A 303 -17.26 -18.65 -3.63
C MET A 303 -17.58 -19.27 -5.00
N GLN A 304 -16.60 -19.36 -5.89
CA GLN A 304 -16.81 -19.99 -7.20
C GLN A 304 -17.12 -21.47 -7.13
N LEU A 305 -16.56 -22.20 -6.17
CA LEU A 305 -16.80 -23.64 -6.01
C LEU A 305 -18.16 -23.91 -5.35
N LEU A 306 -18.44 -23.22 -4.25
CA LEU A 306 -19.59 -23.50 -3.38
C LEU A 306 -20.90 -22.88 -3.85
N LEU A 307 -20.83 -21.69 -4.48
CA LEU A 307 -22.02 -20.94 -4.92
C LEU A 307 -22.45 -21.28 -6.36
N THR A 308 -21.70 -22.14 -7.07
CA THR A 308 -22.02 -22.59 -8.44
C THR A 308 -22.20 -24.11 -8.53
N GLU A 309 -22.40 -24.79 -7.40
CA GLU A 309 -22.59 -26.26 -7.29
C GLU A 309 -21.48 -27.10 -7.93
N LYS A 310 -20.29 -26.53 -8.15
CA LYS A 310 -19.13 -27.33 -8.60
C LYS A 310 -18.67 -28.31 -7.52
N VAL A 311 -18.92 -27.96 -6.25
CA VAL A 311 -18.67 -28.81 -5.08
C VAL A 311 -19.86 -28.66 -4.15
N SER A 312 -20.52 -29.79 -3.85
CA SER A 312 -21.57 -29.85 -2.83
C SER A 312 -20.95 -30.06 -1.45
N VAL A 313 -21.49 -29.35 -0.46
CA VAL A 313 -21.10 -29.55 0.94
C VAL A 313 -21.96 -30.72 1.48
N LYS A 314 -21.42 -31.96 1.46
CA LYS A 314 -22.13 -33.12 1.96
C LYS A 314 -22.69 -32.86 3.35
N CYS A 315 -23.99 -32.95 3.47
CA CYS A 315 -24.71 -33.01 4.71
C CYS A 315 -24.74 -34.47 5.13
N ASN A 316 -23.72 -34.95 5.88
CA ASN A 316 -23.88 -36.24 6.57
C ASN A 316 -25.03 -36.03 7.55
N GLY A 317 -26.17 -36.68 7.26
CA GLY A 317 -27.29 -36.80 8.14
C GLY A 317 -26.95 -37.63 9.36
#